data_8d6a05e398cb6a551787cf3cac6a0b81
#
_entry.id   8d6a05e398cb6a551787cf3cac6a0b81
#
_cell.length_a   1.000
_cell.length_b   1.000
_cell.length_c   1.000
_cell.angle_alpha   90.00
_cell.angle_beta   90.00
_cell.angle_gamma   90.00
#
_symmetry.space_group_name_H-M   'P 1'
#
loop_
_entity.id
_entity.type
_entity.pdbx_description
1 polymer ?
#
loop_
_entity_poly.entity_id
_entity_poly.type
_entity_poly.pdbx_seq_one_letter_code
_entity_poly.pdbx_strand_id
1 'polypeptide(L)'
;MSTLDKKEARRLLRAEKQAEKHSLARNLISRRTNFFFNILLIIFCILIVFPLWIIVISSITSETALTTYGYRLWPMEFSVNAYTYLFRDGSIMITAYKNTIIATLTGTVLSVVTVGLYSYALSRPDFRFRKFFTFFSFFTMLFGGGMVSYYNMTRSVLGLKDTVWALFLPMSFSAYWVIIMRTFYQSSVPEAIIESARIDGSGEWRTLLQIVCPLAIHGFATVGLFSAIGIWNDFRNCLLINDSAKFFNLQYTIYQTMNNLRFLKENASRMGGVNVANLPAETFRMAMAVVTVGPIIMAYPFFQKYFVKGLTVGAVKG
;
A
#
# COMPACT_ATOMS: atom_id res chain seq x y z
N MET A 1 -5.05 44.68 43.45
CA MET A 1 -5.20 43.20 43.31
C MET A 1 -4.75 42.59 44.63
N SER A 2 -5.69 42.18 45.46
CA SER A 2 -5.41 41.76 46.84
C SER A 2 -4.76 40.36 46.87
N THR A 3 -4.01 40.09 47.94
CA THR A 3 -3.33 38.80 48.19
C THR A 3 -4.32 37.62 48.30
N LEU A 4 -5.59 37.87 48.56
CA LEU A 4 -6.71 36.93 48.56
C LEU A 4 -7.02 36.38 47.16
N ASP A 5 -7.00 37.23 46.14
CA ASP A 5 -7.27 36.89 44.74
C ASP A 5 -6.20 35.93 44.15
N LYS A 6 -4.94 36.11 44.52
CA LYS A 6 -3.83 35.21 44.14
C LYS A 6 -3.90 33.85 44.81
N LYS A 7 -4.49 33.75 45.99
CA LYS A 7 -4.63 32.49 46.72
C LYS A 7 -5.77 31.63 46.17
N GLU A 8 -6.86 32.26 45.77
CA GLU A 8 -7.99 31.62 45.11
C GLU A 8 -7.64 31.12 43.68
N ALA A 9 -6.97 31.96 42.91
CA ALA A 9 -6.49 31.57 41.57
C ALA A 9 -5.55 30.34 41.63
N ARG A 10 -4.67 30.30 42.65
CA ARG A 10 -3.80 29.10 42.88
C ARG A 10 -4.57 27.84 43.32
N ARG A 11 -5.68 28.01 44.06
CA ARG A 11 -6.56 26.91 44.47
C ARG A 11 -7.33 26.35 43.25
N LEU A 12 -7.86 27.19 42.39
CA LEU A 12 -8.56 26.82 41.18
C LEU A 12 -7.64 26.08 40.20
N LEU A 13 -6.44 26.61 39.95
CA LEU A 13 -5.43 25.94 39.12
C LEU A 13 -4.97 24.56 39.66
N ARG A 14 -4.93 24.40 41.00
CA ARG A 14 -4.63 23.10 41.61
C ARG A 14 -5.80 22.13 41.49
N ALA A 15 -7.04 22.61 41.64
CA ALA A 15 -8.25 21.81 41.46
C ALA A 15 -8.41 21.36 39.99
N GLU A 16 -8.17 22.25 39.02
CA GLU A 16 -8.14 21.89 37.59
C GLU A 16 -7.08 20.84 37.27
N LYS A 17 -5.84 21.04 37.74
CA LYS A 17 -4.76 20.04 37.54
C LYS A 17 -5.06 18.70 38.23
N GLN A 18 -5.75 18.71 39.37
CA GLN A 18 -6.19 17.47 40.03
C GLN A 18 -7.35 16.83 39.29
N ALA A 19 -8.32 17.56 38.76
CA ALA A 19 -9.42 17.05 37.96
C ALA A 19 -8.92 16.47 36.67
N GLU A 20 -7.97 17.14 35.97
CA GLU A 20 -7.29 16.64 34.77
C GLU A 20 -6.50 15.36 35.06
N LYS A 21 -5.77 15.32 36.19
CA LYS A 21 -5.04 14.10 36.61
C LYS A 21 -5.97 12.95 36.97
N HIS A 22 -7.14 13.23 37.57
CA HIS A 22 -8.18 12.25 37.87
C HIS A 22 -8.91 11.74 36.61
N SER A 23 -9.16 12.59 35.61
CA SER A 23 -9.76 12.23 34.34
C SER A 23 -8.80 11.38 33.51
N LEU A 24 -7.53 11.73 33.47
CA LEU A 24 -6.46 10.92 32.84
C LEU A 24 -6.26 9.57 33.56
N ALA A 25 -6.29 9.56 34.92
CA ALA A 25 -6.17 8.30 35.66
C ALA A 25 -7.37 7.36 35.51
N ARG A 26 -8.57 7.91 35.26
CA ARG A 26 -9.80 7.13 35.05
C ARG A 26 -9.85 6.43 33.69
N ASN A 27 -9.10 6.95 32.70
CA ASN A 27 -8.96 6.37 31.38
C ASN A 27 -7.75 5.42 31.25
N LEU A 28 -6.94 5.28 32.32
CA LEU A 28 -5.82 4.34 32.31
C LEU A 28 -6.33 2.92 32.54
N ILE A 29 -6.15 2.08 31.55
CA ILE A 29 -6.38 0.63 31.65
C ILE A 29 -5.57 0.09 32.82
N SER A 30 -6.18 -0.76 33.67
CA SER A 30 -5.48 -1.37 34.82
C SER A 30 -4.19 -2.02 34.36
N ARG A 31 -3.14 -1.98 35.17
CA ARG A 31 -1.82 -2.55 34.85
C ARG A 31 -1.91 -4.03 34.50
N ARG A 32 -2.82 -4.78 35.13
CA ARG A 32 -3.10 -6.19 34.84
C ARG A 32 -3.77 -6.38 33.48
N THR A 33 -4.75 -5.54 33.15
CA THR A 33 -5.45 -5.56 31.88
C THR A 33 -4.49 -5.20 30.72
N ASN A 34 -3.64 -4.19 30.92
CA ASN A 34 -2.63 -3.81 29.93
C ASN A 34 -1.60 -4.92 29.69
N PHE A 35 -1.17 -5.63 30.76
CA PHE A 35 -0.30 -6.78 30.65
C PHE A 35 -0.93 -7.92 29.86
N PHE A 36 -2.21 -8.21 30.12
CA PHE A 36 -2.97 -9.23 29.39
C PHE A 36 -3.09 -8.88 27.89
N PHE A 37 -3.45 -7.64 27.56
CA PHE A 37 -3.52 -7.20 26.17
C PHE A 37 -2.17 -7.21 25.47
N ASN A 38 -1.09 -6.87 26.16
CA ASN A 38 0.25 -6.95 25.57
C ASN A 38 0.64 -8.40 25.25
N ILE A 39 0.36 -9.36 26.14
CA ILE A 39 0.59 -10.78 25.86
C ILE A 39 -0.24 -11.23 24.66
N LEU A 40 -1.52 -10.90 24.66
CA LEU A 40 -2.41 -11.24 23.54
C LEU A 40 -1.88 -10.70 22.21
N LEU A 41 -1.47 -9.43 22.17
CA LEU A 41 -0.89 -8.80 20.99
C LEU A 41 0.42 -9.46 20.56
N ILE A 42 1.29 -9.83 21.51
CA ILE A 42 2.54 -10.56 21.22
C ILE A 42 2.25 -11.91 20.58
N ILE A 43 1.27 -12.65 21.11
CA ILE A 43 0.85 -13.94 20.52
C ILE A 43 0.36 -13.73 19.09
N PHE A 44 -0.49 -12.73 18.85
CA PHE A 44 -0.94 -12.39 17.49
C PHE A 44 0.22 -12.02 16.56
N CYS A 45 1.18 -11.22 17.03
CA CYS A 45 2.36 -10.88 16.25
C CYS A 45 3.18 -12.13 15.88
N ILE A 46 3.39 -13.04 16.84
CA ILE A 46 4.11 -14.31 16.59
C ILE A 46 3.35 -15.15 15.54
N LEU A 47 2.03 -15.28 15.67
CA LEU A 47 1.21 -16.04 14.73
C LEU A 47 1.27 -15.48 13.30
N ILE A 48 1.35 -14.15 13.15
CA ILE A 48 1.45 -13.49 11.83
C ILE A 48 2.87 -13.63 11.26
N VAL A 49 3.90 -13.48 12.07
CA VAL A 49 5.30 -13.54 11.63
C VAL A 49 5.75 -14.97 11.34
N PHE A 50 5.19 -15.96 12.06
CA PHE A 50 5.55 -17.37 11.93
C PHE A 50 5.48 -17.94 10.51
N PRO A 51 4.39 -17.76 9.74
CA PRO A 51 4.36 -18.22 8.34
C PRO A 51 5.39 -17.52 7.46
N LEU A 52 5.62 -16.22 7.67
CA LEU A 52 6.64 -15.47 6.93
C LEU A 52 8.04 -15.98 7.22
N TRP A 53 8.32 -16.33 8.49
CA TRP A 53 9.58 -16.95 8.90
C TRP A 53 9.80 -18.28 8.17
N ILE A 54 8.79 -19.15 8.13
CA ILE A 54 8.88 -20.43 7.40
C ILE A 54 9.16 -20.21 5.92
N ILE A 55 8.51 -19.23 5.28
CA ILE A 55 8.75 -18.90 3.87
C ILE A 55 10.22 -18.51 3.66
N VAL A 56 10.76 -17.63 4.52
CA VAL A 56 12.17 -17.20 4.43
C VAL A 56 13.12 -18.37 4.63
N ILE A 57 12.93 -19.21 5.66
CA ILE A 57 13.79 -20.36 5.92
C ILE A 57 13.71 -21.39 4.79
N SER A 58 12.50 -21.67 4.30
CA SER A 58 12.32 -22.61 3.18
C SER A 58 12.94 -22.11 1.88
N SER A 59 12.99 -20.79 1.66
CA SER A 59 13.62 -20.20 0.46
C SER A 59 15.15 -20.38 0.41
N ILE A 60 15.80 -20.60 1.56
CA ILE A 60 17.24 -20.83 1.70
C ILE A 60 17.60 -22.28 2.08
N THR A 61 16.63 -23.19 1.99
CA THR A 61 16.79 -24.61 2.23
C THR A 61 16.96 -25.35 0.88
N SER A 62 17.72 -26.45 0.84
CA SER A 62 17.80 -27.27 -0.37
C SER A 62 16.44 -27.92 -0.70
N GLU A 63 16.13 -28.10 -1.98
CA GLU A 63 14.87 -28.72 -2.42
C GLU A 63 14.75 -30.17 -1.90
N THR A 64 15.86 -30.91 -1.91
CA THR A 64 15.93 -32.28 -1.39
C THR A 64 15.62 -32.35 0.10
N ALA A 65 16.18 -31.45 0.90
CA ALA A 65 15.90 -31.37 2.32
C ALA A 65 14.45 -30.96 2.58
N LEU A 66 13.92 -30.00 1.82
CA LEU A 66 12.54 -29.53 1.98
C LEU A 66 11.52 -30.60 1.62
N THR A 67 11.75 -31.36 0.54
CA THR A 67 10.83 -32.43 0.12
C THR A 67 10.90 -33.66 1.02
N THR A 68 12.09 -33.96 1.60
CA THR A 68 12.28 -35.13 2.46
C THR A 68 11.82 -34.88 3.90
N TYR A 69 12.17 -33.73 4.45
CA TYR A 69 11.94 -33.43 5.88
C TYR A 69 10.79 -32.44 6.12
N GLY A 70 10.21 -31.88 5.07
CA GLY A 70 9.13 -30.89 5.14
C GLY A 70 9.60 -29.52 5.62
N TYR A 71 8.62 -28.63 5.91
CA TYR A 71 8.88 -27.28 6.38
C TYR A 71 9.37 -27.27 7.82
N ARG A 72 10.50 -26.60 8.08
CA ARG A 72 11.14 -26.51 9.39
C ARG A 72 11.47 -25.07 9.76
N LEU A 73 11.70 -24.84 11.07
CA LEU A 73 12.06 -23.52 11.62
C LEU A 73 13.49 -23.10 11.29
N TRP A 74 14.37 -24.06 10.95
CA TRP A 74 15.77 -23.85 10.59
C TRP A 74 16.11 -24.70 9.36
N PRO A 75 16.99 -24.19 8.46
CA PRO A 75 17.38 -24.96 7.29
C PRO A 75 18.20 -26.19 7.72
N MET A 76 17.81 -27.38 7.28
CA MET A 76 18.59 -28.61 7.50
C MET A 76 19.84 -28.64 6.61
N GLU A 77 19.70 -28.07 5.42
CA GLU A 77 20.78 -27.93 4.44
C GLU A 77 20.60 -26.58 3.78
N PHE A 78 21.59 -25.70 3.98
CA PHE A 78 21.56 -24.34 3.42
C PHE A 78 21.82 -24.38 1.90
N SER A 79 20.95 -23.75 1.14
CA SER A 79 21.10 -23.64 -0.31
C SER A 79 20.47 -22.34 -0.82
N VAL A 80 21.19 -21.67 -1.73
CA VAL A 80 20.72 -20.47 -2.43
C VAL A 80 20.36 -20.78 -3.89
N ASN A 81 20.26 -22.06 -4.25
CA ASN A 81 20.00 -22.51 -5.63
C ASN A 81 18.69 -21.93 -6.19
N ALA A 82 17.67 -21.76 -5.36
CA ALA A 82 16.40 -21.14 -5.78
C ALA A 82 16.61 -19.69 -6.27
N TYR A 83 17.43 -18.92 -5.59
CA TYR A 83 17.76 -17.53 -5.96
C TYR A 83 18.67 -17.50 -7.19
N THR A 84 19.68 -18.40 -7.27
CA THR A 84 20.54 -18.52 -8.44
C THR A 84 19.73 -18.88 -9.68
N TYR A 85 18.78 -19.80 -9.55
CA TYR A 85 17.86 -20.14 -10.63
C TYR A 85 16.95 -18.97 -11.03
N LEU A 86 16.42 -18.23 -10.05
CA LEU A 86 15.55 -17.08 -10.25
C LEU A 86 16.24 -15.98 -11.08
N PHE A 87 17.54 -15.78 -10.85
CA PHE A 87 18.35 -14.73 -11.51
C PHE A 87 19.29 -15.27 -12.59
N ARG A 88 19.23 -16.58 -12.93
CA ARG A 88 20.14 -17.22 -13.87
C ARG A 88 20.03 -16.65 -15.28
N ASP A 89 18.81 -16.42 -15.75
CA ASP A 89 18.53 -15.77 -17.04
C ASP A 89 18.34 -14.27 -16.84
N GLY A 90 19.21 -13.69 -16.08
CA GLY A 90 19.27 -12.35 -15.50
C GLY A 90 18.52 -11.23 -16.20
N SER A 91 18.16 -11.43 -17.47
CA SER A 91 17.48 -10.42 -18.27
C SER A 91 15.97 -10.27 -17.94
N ILE A 92 15.20 -11.37 -17.86
CA ILE A 92 13.72 -11.28 -17.71
C ILE A 92 13.36 -10.81 -16.31
N MET A 93 13.94 -11.42 -15.27
CA MET A 93 13.62 -11.04 -13.87
C MET A 93 14.09 -9.63 -13.55
N ILE A 94 15.30 -9.25 -13.94
CA ILE A 94 15.85 -7.90 -13.75
C ILE A 94 15.00 -6.88 -14.51
N THR A 95 14.60 -7.20 -15.75
CA THR A 95 13.72 -6.34 -16.55
C THR A 95 12.35 -6.19 -15.90
N ALA A 96 11.77 -7.27 -15.40
CA ALA A 96 10.48 -7.26 -14.68
C ALA A 96 10.54 -6.42 -13.39
N TYR A 97 11.63 -6.53 -12.63
CA TYR A 97 11.88 -5.67 -11.47
C TYR A 97 11.95 -4.19 -11.84
N LYS A 98 12.75 -3.87 -12.86
CA LYS A 98 12.89 -2.50 -13.37
C LYS A 98 11.55 -1.93 -13.80
N ASN A 99 10.76 -2.70 -14.56
CA ASN A 99 9.44 -2.29 -15.01
C ASN A 99 8.50 -2.05 -13.82
N THR A 100 8.51 -2.95 -12.83
CA THR A 100 7.67 -2.80 -11.63
C THR A 100 8.05 -1.58 -10.80
N ILE A 101 9.34 -1.33 -10.58
CA ILE A 101 9.81 -0.15 -9.85
C ILE A 101 9.41 1.13 -10.60
N ILE A 102 9.67 1.21 -11.91
CA ILE A 102 9.29 2.37 -12.71
C ILE A 102 7.77 2.57 -12.67
N ALA A 103 6.98 1.52 -12.92
CA ALA A 103 5.53 1.60 -12.90
C ALA A 103 4.99 2.03 -11.52
N THR A 104 5.56 1.48 -10.44
CA THR A 104 5.13 1.83 -9.08
C THR A 104 5.45 3.29 -8.74
N LEU A 105 6.66 3.75 -9.01
CA LEU A 105 7.04 5.13 -8.72
C LEU A 105 6.26 6.12 -9.57
N THR A 106 6.25 5.94 -10.89
CA THR A 106 5.58 6.87 -11.81
C THR A 106 4.07 6.84 -11.63
N GLY A 107 3.48 5.64 -11.49
CA GLY A 107 2.04 5.48 -11.29
C GLY A 107 1.56 6.02 -9.95
N THR A 108 2.36 5.87 -8.88
CA THR A 108 2.04 6.45 -7.57
C THR A 108 2.05 7.98 -7.62
N VAL A 109 3.08 8.58 -8.22
CA VAL A 109 3.14 10.04 -8.37
C VAL A 109 1.95 10.54 -9.19
N LEU A 110 1.67 9.88 -10.32
CA LEU A 110 0.52 10.24 -11.17
C LEU A 110 -0.81 10.10 -10.42
N SER A 111 -0.98 9.02 -9.64
CA SER A 111 -2.17 8.80 -8.82
C SER A 111 -2.34 9.89 -7.76
N VAL A 112 -1.29 10.21 -7.03
CA VAL A 112 -1.31 11.25 -5.99
C VAL A 112 -1.66 12.61 -6.58
N VAL A 113 -1.09 12.96 -7.74
CA VAL A 113 -1.38 14.23 -8.42
C VAL A 113 -2.81 14.27 -8.94
N THR A 114 -3.24 13.26 -9.71
CA THR A 114 -4.56 13.25 -10.34
C THR A 114 -5.69 13.16 -9.31
N VAL A 115 -5.56 12.27 -8.33
CA VAL A 115 -6.52 12.12 -7.23
C VAL A 115 -6.51 13.38 -6.36
N GLY A 116 -5.34 13.92 -6.04
CA GLY A 116 -5.21 15.14 -5.24
C GLY A 116 -5.91 16.33 -5.87
N LEU A 117 -5.61 16.63 -7.15
CA LEU A 117 -6.21 17.76 -7.86
C LEU A 117 -7.73 17.61 -8.03
N TYR A 118 -8.18 16.44 -8.46
CA TYR A 118 -9.60 16.19 -8.67
C TYR A 118 -10.38 16.26 -7.35
N SER A 119 -9.86 15.67 -6.28
CA SER A 119 -10.47 15.70 -4.96
C SER A 119 -10.50 17.09 -4.35
N TYR A 120 -9.49 17.93 -4.63
CA TYR A 120 -9.48 19.32 -4.19
C TYR A 120 -10.65 20.08 -4.80
N ALA A 121 -10.84 20.00 -6.12
CA ALA A 121 -11.99 20.63 -6.77
C ALA A 121 -13.32 20.15 -6.17
N LEU A 122 -13.47 18.85 -5.89
CA LEU A 122 -14.68 18.30 -5.28
C LEU A 122 -14.85 18.66 -3.79
N SER A 123 -13.79 19.05 -3.10
CA SER A 123 -13.87 19.47 -1.70
C SER A 123 -14.41 20.90 -1.54
N ARG A 124 -14.25 21.73 -2.57
CA ARG A 124 -14.62 23.15 -2.55
C ARG A 124 -16.14 23.36 -2.62
N PRO A 125 -16.75 24.11 -1.68
CA PRO A 125 -18.19 24.39 -1.71
C PRO A 125 -18.64 25.22 -2.93
N ASP A 126 -17.80 26.15 -3.35
CA ASP A 126 -18.01 27.10 -4.45
C ASP A 126 -17.82 26.50 -5.86
N PHE A 127 -17.34 25.24 -5.95
CA PHE A 127 -17.24 24.57 -7.26
C PHE A 127 -18.64 24.22 -7.80
N ARG A 128 -19.06 24.92 -8.84
CA ARG A 128 -20.42 24.85 -9.46
C ARG A 128 -20.83 23.41 -9.82
N PHE A 129 -19.90 22.61 -10.37
CA PHE A 129 -20.19 21.26 -10.86
C PHE A 129 -19.89 20.16 -9.83
N ARG A 130 -19.65 20.52 -8.58
CA ARG A 130 -19.30 19.59 -7.50
C ARG A 130 -20.24 18.39 -7.39
N LYS A 131 -21.56 18.64 -7.39
CA LYS A 131 -22.58 17.56 -7.26
C LYS A 131 -22.51 16.59 -8.43
N PHE A 132 -22.40 17.11 -9.65
CA PHE A 132 -22.32 16.30 -10.87
C PHE A 132 -21.07 15.41 -10.87
N PHE A 133 -19.88 15.95 -10.66
CA PHE A 133 -18.66 15.19 -10.69
C PHE A 133 -18.53 14.23 -9.49
N THR A 134 -19.10 14.57 -8.33
CA THR A 134 -19.19 13.65 -7.20
C THR A 134 -20.08 12.44 -7.56
N PHE A 135 -21.27 12.70 -8.11
CA PHE A 135 -22.16 11.63 -8.59
C PHE A 135 -21.50 10.78 -9.67
N PHE A 136 -20.85 11.40 -10.65
CA PHE A 136 -20.13 10.70 -11.70
C PHE A 136 -19.04 9.77 -11.14
N SER A 137 -18.28 10.23 -10.15
CA SER A 137 -17.28 9.40 -9.47
C SER A 137 -17.93 8.20 -8.77
N PHE A 138 -19.02 8.41 -8.04
CA PHE A 138 -19.77 7.30 -7.43
C PHE A 138 -20.34 6.34 -8.46
N PHE A 139 -20.86 6.86 -9.57
CA PHE A 139 -21.40 6.04 -10.65
C PHE A 139 -20.35 5.08 -11.21
N THR A 140 -19.12 5.57 -11.46
CA THR A 140 -18.02 4.73 -11.96
C THR A 140 -17.55 3.66 -10.97
N MET A 141 -17.80 3.83 -9.66
CA MET A 141 -17.54 2.80 -8.66
C MET A 141 -18.59 1.69 -8.66
N LEU A 142 -19.84 2.03 -8.90
CA LEU A 142 -20.96 1.09 -8.86
C LEU A 142 -21.13 0.33 -10.18
N PHE A 143 -20.84 0.97 -11.30
CA PHE A 143 -21.05 0.44 -12.63
C PHE A 143 -19.71 0.27 -13.36
N GLY A 144 -19.18 -0.95 -13.34
CA GLY A 144 -17.99 -1.32 -14.10
C GLY A 144 -18.36 -1.80 -15.51
N GLY A 145 -17.59 -1.43 -16.52
CA GLY A 145 -17.76 -1.89 -17.90
C GLY A 145 -17.42 -3.36 -18.17
N GLY A 146 -16.94 -4.08 -17.16
CA GLY A 146 -16.49 -5.46 -17.30
C GLY A 146 -15.11 -5.59 -17.95
N MET A 147 -14.61 -6.84 -17.98
CA MET A 147 -13.24 -7.13 -18.43
C MET A 147 -13.04 -6.90 -19.95
N VAL A 148 -14.04 -7.22 -20.76
CA VAL A 148 -13.97 -7.05 -22.22
C VAL A 148 -13.89 -5.59 -22.60
N SER A 149 -14.73 -4.76 -22.01
CA SER A 149 -14.72 -3.29 -22.25
C SER A 149 -13.40 -2.68 -21.76
N TYR A 150 -12.90 -3.11 -20.62
CA TYR A 150 -11.62 -2.68 -20.10
C TYR A 150 -10.45 -3.04 -21.04
N TYR A 151 -10.42 -4.28 -21.53
CA TYR A 151 -9.43 -4.76 -22.49
C TYR A 151 -9.45 -3.95 -23.78
N ASN A 152 -10.63 -3.78 -24.37
CA ASN A 152 -10.78 -3.01 -25.61
C ASN A 152 -10.37 -1.56 -25.45
N MET A 153 -10.77 -0.92 -24.33
CA MET A 153 -10.42 0.47 -24.03
C MET A 153 -8.91 0.64 -23.88
N THR A 154 -8.27 -0.22 -23.09
CA THR A 154 -6.84 -0.08 -22.79
C THR A 154 -5.96 -0.47 -23.98
N ARG A 155 -6.27 -1.57 -24.66
CA ARG A 155 -5.42 -2.10 -25.70
C ARG A 155 -5.67 -1.45 -27.08
N SER A 156 -6.95 -1.25 -27.44
CA SER A 156 -7.32 -0.77 -28.78
C SER A 156 -7.52 0.75 -28.84
N VAL A 157 -8.23 1.34 -27.87
CA VAL A 157 -8.53 2.78 -27.89
C VAL A 157 -7.35 3.59 -27.40
N LEU A 158 -6.77 3.23 -26.25
CA LEU A 158 -5.63 3.95 -25.66
C LEU A 158 -4.27 3.49 -26.21
N GLY A 159 -4.22 2.41 -27.00
CA GLY A 159 -2.99 1.92 -27.63
C GLY A 159 -1.89 1.51 -26.66
N LEU A 160 -2.25 1.03 -25.44
CA LEU A 160 -1.30 0.70 -24.38
C LEU A 160 -0.62 -0.66 -24.57
N LYS A 161 -0.97 -1.41 -25.62
CA LYS A 161 -0.38 -2.72 -25.88
C LYS A 161 1.15 -2.65 -25.92
N ASP A 162 1.80 -3.58 -25.21
CA ASP A 162 3.27 -3.70 -25.16
C ASP A 162 3.97 -2.39 -24.79
N THR A 163 3.48 -1.74 -23.75
CA THR A 163 4.09 -0.54 -23.19
C THR A 163 4.23 -0.63 -21.67
N VAL A 164 5.17 0.14 -21.10
CA VAL A 164 5.28 0.30 -19.65
C VAL A 164 4.07 1.06 -19.07
N TRP A 165 3.42 1.93 -19.86
CA TRP A 165 2.24 2.68 -19.48
C TRP A 165 1.06 1.78 -19.11
N ALA A 166 0.96 0.61 -19.75
CA ALA A 166 -0.06 -0.40 -19.43
C ALA A 166 -0.03 -0.84 -17.97
N LEU A 167 1.13 -0.81 -17.34
CA LEU A 167 1.33 -1.30 -15.97
C LEU A 167 0.79 -0.35 -14.89
N PHE A 168 0.65 0.93 -15.19
CA PHE A 168 0.24 1.90 -14.16
C PHE A 168 -0.82 2.90 -14.60
N LEU A 169 -0.90 3.30 -15.87
CA LEU A 169 -1.82 4.33 -16.31
C LEU A 169 -3.30 4.02 -15.98
N PRO A 170 -3.80 2.80 -16.22
CA PRO A 170 -5.18 2.46 -15.89
C PRO A 170 -5.48 2.47 -14.39
N MET A 171 -4.44 2.32 -13.55
CA MET A 171 -4.55 2.31 -12.08
C MET A 171 -4.27 3.67 -11.43
N SER A 172 -3.77 4.64 -12.20
CA SER A 172 -3.34 5.95 -11.68
C SER A 172 -4.50 6.85 -11.27
N PHE A 173 -5.74 6.49 -11.59
CA PHE A 173 -6.94 7.19 -11.15
C PHE A 173 -7.97 6.21 -10.60
N SER A 174 -8.45 6.48 -9.40
CA SER A 174 -9.51 5.69 -8.76
C SER A 174 -10.49 6.61 -8.06
N ALA A 175 -11.77 6.50 -8.42
CA ALA A 175 -12.84 7.23 -7.78
C ALA A 175 -12.94 6.96 -6.27
N TYR A 176 -12.58 5.77 -5.81
CA TYR A 176 -12.50 5.44 -4.39
C TYR A 176 -11.50 6.34 -3.65
N TRP A 177 -10.27 6.47 -4.18
CA TRP A 177 -9.25 7.33 -3.58
C TRP A 177 -9.60 8.82 -3.67
N VAL A 178 -10.36 9.23 -4.70
CA VAL A 178 -10.90 10.58 -4.80
C VAL A 178 -11.82 10.90 -3.63
N ILE A 179 -12.73 10.00 -3.29
CA ILE A 179 -13.67 10.22 -2.17
C ILE A 179 -12.94 10.25 -0.84
N ILE A 180 -11.98 9.35 -0.62
CA ILE A 180 -11.15 9.32 0.58
C ILE A 180 -10.36 10.64 0.71
N MET A 181 -9.66 11.06 -0.36
CA MET A 181 -8.86 12.28 -0.34
C MET A 181 -9.73 13.54 -0.14
N ARG A 182 -10.91 13.59 -0.75
CA ARG A 182 -11.89 14.65 -0.50
C ARG A 182 -12.27 14.75 0.97
N THR A 183 -12.49 13.60 1.62
CA THR A 183 -12.81 13.55 3.05
C THR A 183 -11.64 14.10 3.90
N PHE A 184 -10.40 13.74 3.54
CA PHE A 184 -9.22 14.32 4.20
C PHE A 184 -9.16 15.85 4.05
N TYR A 185 -9.42 16.40 2.87
CA TYR A 185 -9.46 17.85 2.69
C TYR A 185 -10.52 18.50 3.58
N GLN A 186 -11.73 17.94 3.61
CA GLN A 186 -12.84 18.50 4.39
C GLN A 186 -12.62 18.42 5.91
N SER A 187 -11.91 17.38 6.39
CA SER A 187 -11.66 17.18 7.83
C SER A 187 -10.41 17.90 8.33
N SER A 188 -9.38 18.03 7.49
CA SER A 188 -8.07 18.55 7.89
C SER A 188 -7.87 20.03 7.59
N VAL A 189 -8.68 20.61 6.69
CA VAL A 189 -8.54 22.01 6.26
C VAL A 189 -9.82 22.79 6.61
N PRO A 190 -9.82 23.57 7.69
CA PRO A 190 -10.92 24.46 8.02
C PRO A 190 -11.19 25.47 6.91
N GLU A 191 -12.46 25.71 6.59
CA GLU A 191 -12.85 26.63 5.53
C GLU A 191 -12.39 28.07 5.78
N ALA A 192 -12.39 28.49 7.05
CA ALA A 192 -11.91 29.82 7.47
C ALA A 192 -10.44 30.09 7.06
N ILE A 193 -9.59 29.08 7.01
CA ILE A 193 -8.18 29.24 6.55
C ILE A 193 -8.14 29.57 5.07
N ILE A 194 -9.01 28.96 4.27
CA ILE A 194 -9.07 29.17 2.85
C ILE A 194 -9.67 30.55 2.54
N GLU A 195 -10.70 30.97 3.29
CA GLU A 195 -11.29 32.29 3.19
C GLU A 195 -10.30 33.40 3.54
N SER A 196 -9.54 33.24 4.63
CA SER A 196 -8.45 34.16 4.99
C SER A 196 -7.40 34.28 3.90
N ALA A 197 -6.98 33.15 3.31
CA ALA A 197 -6.02 33.14 2.21
C ALA A 197 -6.53 33.89 0.97
N ARG A 198 -7.85 33.82 0.69
CA ARG A 198 -8.47 34.59 -0.41
C ARG A 198 -8.50 36.07 -0.13
N ILE A 199 -8.80 36.48 1.12
CA ILE A 199 -8.77 37.88 1.54
C ILE A 199 -7.34 38.44 1.36
N ASP A 200 -6.31 37.63 1.66
CA ASP A 200 -4.90 37.96 1.45
C ASP A 200 -4.48 37.93 -0.03
N GLY A 201 -5.39 37.70 -0.98
CA GLY A 201 -5.11 37.69 -2.41
C GLY A 201 -4.46 36.42 -2.94
N SER A 202 -4.49 35.31 -2.18
CA SER A 202 -3.95 34.04 -2.62
C SER A 202 -4.81 33.41 -3.73
N GLY A 203 -4.19 33.10 -4.87
CA GLY A 203 -4.82 32.33 -5.96
C GLY A 203 -4.99 30.85 -5.57
N GLU A 204 -5.89 30.13 -6.28
CA GLU A 204 -6.24 28.72 -5.99
C GLU A 204 -5.02 27.78 -5.98
N TRP A 205 -4.08 27.91 -6.90
CA TRP A 205 -2.86 27.10 -6.94
C TRP A 205 -1.95 27.33 -5.73
N ARG A 206 -1.80 28.58 -5.31
CA ARG A 206 -1.01 28.92 -4.13
C ARG A 206 -1.68 28.38 -2.88
N THR A 207 -2.98 28.56 -2.75
CA THR A 207 -3.79 28.01 -1.66
C THR A 207 -3.67 26.47 -1.59
N LEU A 208 -3.80 25.78 -2.73
CA LEU A 208 -3.66 24.34 -2.79
C LEU A 208 -2.25 23.88 -2.33
N LEU A 209 -1.21 24.41 -2.97
CA LEU A 209 0.15 23.89 -2.77
C LEU A 209 0.77 24.31 -1.44
N GLN A 210 0.53 25.56 -0.99
CA GLN A 210 1.18 26.10 0.21
C GLN A 210 0.36 25.93 1.49
N ILE A 211 -0.96 25.75 1.40
CA ILE A 211 -1.84 25.69 2.58
C ILE A 211 -2.49 24.30 2.66
N VAL A 212 -3.23 23.89 1.63
CA VAL A 212 -4.05 22.69 1.68
C VAL A 212 -3.22 21.40 1.66
N CYS A 213 -2.24 21.30 0.76
CA CYS A 213 -1.39 20.10 0.66
C CYS A 213 -0.62 19.79 1.96
N PRO A 214 0.03 20.77 2.63
CA PRO A 214 0.68 20.51 3.91
C PRO A 214 -0.27 20.07 5.02
N LEU A 215 -1.47 20.65 5.10
CA LEU A 215 -2.48 20.28 6.11
C LEU A 215 -3.08 18.89 5.83
N ALA A 216 -3.22 18.49 4.58
CA ALA A 216 -3.77 17.21 4.17
C ALA A 216 -2.71 16.13 3.87
N ILE A 217 -1.48 16.29 4.36
CA ILE A 217 -0.35 15.39 4.05
C ILE A 217 -0.65 13.93 4.39
N HIS A 218 -1.45 13.66 5.42
CA HIS A 218 -1.86 12.30 5.80
C HIS A 218 -2.75 11.65 4.74
N GLY A 219 -3.62 12.42 4.08
CA GLY A 219 -4.42 11.98 2.95
C GLY A 219 -3.55 11.60 1.76
N PHE A 220 -2.58 12.45 1.41
CA PHE A 220 -1.62 12.16 0.34
C PHE A 220 -0.77 10.91 0.62
N ALA A 221 -0.29 10.75 1.86
CA ALA A 221 0.44 9.56 2.26
C ALA A 221 -0.41 8.30 2.15
N THR A 222 -1.69 8.38 2.52
CA THR A 222 -2.64 7.26 2.40
C THR A 222 -2.84 6.87 0.94
N VAL A 223 -3.21 7.83 0.08
CA VAL A 223 -3.40 7.58 -1.35
C VAL A 223 -2.12 7.04 -1.98
N GLY A 224 -0.97 7.65 -1.67
CA GLY A 224 0.33 7.23 -2.19
C GLY A 224 0.69 5.79 -1.80
N LEU A 225 0.55 5.42 -0.52
CA LEU A 225 0.85 4.07 -0.05
C LEU A 225 -0.02 3.01 -0.75
N PHE A 226 -1.33 3.22 -0.75
CA PHE A 226 -2.25 2.22 -1.31
C PHE A 226 -2.15 2.14 -2.85
N SER A 227 -1.88 3.25 -3.53
CA SER A 227 -1.60 3.24 -4.97
C SER A 227 -0.30 2.49 -5.26
N ALA A 228 0.77 2.72 -4.48
CA ALA A 228 2.04 2.03 -4.63
C ALA A 228 1.87 0.51 -4.43
N ILE A 229 1.18 0.09 -3.36
CA ILE A 229 0.90 -1.32 -3.08
C ILE A 229 0.04 -1.94 -4.21
N GLY A 230 -0.97 -1.22 -4.68
CA GLY A 230 -1.85 -1.68 -5.75
C GLY A 230 -1.09 -1.93 -7.06
N ILE A 231 -0.25 -0.98 -7.48
CA ILE A 231 0.53 -1.07 -8.72
C ILE A 231 1.63 -2.15 -8.58
N TRP A 232 2.32 -2.22 -7.43
CA TRP A 232 3.34 -3.24 -7.17
C TRP A 232 2.79 -4.66 -7.26
N ASN A 233 1.60 -4.89 -6.75
CA ASN A 233 0.97 -6.22 -6.72
C ASN A 233 0.13 -6.54 -7.96
N ASP A 234 0.03 -5.63 -8.93
CA ASP A 234 -0.76 -5.88 -10.12
C ASP A 234 -0.05 -6.83 -11.07
N PHE A 235 -0.72 -7.91 -11.45
CA PHE A 235 -0.32 -8.80 -12.55
C PHE A 235 -1.33 -8.77 -13.69
N ARG A 236 -2.56 -8.35 -13.39
CA ARG A 236 -3.70 -8.44 -14.29
C ARG A 236 -3.58 -7.51 -15.50
N ASN A 237 -3.11 -6.28 -15.30
CA ASN A 237 -2.92 -5.35 -16.42
C ASN A 237 -1.84 -5.88 -17.37
N CYS A 238 -0.75 -6.42 -16.82
CA CYS A 238 0.29 -7.03 -17.63
C CYS A 238 -0.24 -8.24 -18.40
N LEU A 239 -0.98 -9.13 -17.73
CA LEU A 239 -1.61 -10.32 -18.34
C LEU A 239 -2.55 -9.96 -19.49
N LEU A 240 -3.35 -8.90 -19.35
CA LEU A 240 -4.36 -8.52 -20.34
C LEU A 240 -3.81 -7.70 -21.49
N ILE A 241 -2.81 -6.86 -21.24
CA ILE A 241 -2.43 -5.80 -22.17
C ILE A 241 -1.09 -6.08 -22.84
N ASN A 242 -0.10 -6.68 -22.16
CA ASN A 242 1.25 -6.90 -22.67
C ASN A 242 1.49 -8.35 -23.10
N ASP A 243 1.95 -8.52 -24.33
CA ASP A 243 2.32 -9.84 -24.91
C ASP A 243 3.85 -10.04 -24.90
N SER A 244 4.62 -8.95 -24.94
CA SER A 244 6.09 -8.98 -25.01
C SER A 244 6.75 -9.03 -23.62
N ALA A 245 7.68 -9.99 -23.43
CA ALA A 245 8.42 -10.16 -22.18
C ALA A 245 9.21 -8.91 -21.75
N LYS A 246 9.56 -8.03 -22.69
CA LYS A 246 10.22 -6.73 -22.42
C LYS A 246 9.41 -5.83 -21.49
N PHE A 247 8.08 -5.96 -21.51
CA PHE A 247 7.15 -5.11 -20.75
C PHE A 247 6.47 -5.85 -19.60
N PHE A 248 6.92 -7.05 -19.26
CA PHE A 248 6.38 -7.76 -18.12
C PHE A 248 6.80 -7.11 -16.80
N ASN A 249 5.88 -7.14 -15.84
CA ASN A 249 6.16 -6.77 -14.47
C ASN A 249 6.51 -8.00 -13.62
N LEU A 250 7.00 -7.78 -12.41
CA LEU A 250 7.43 -8.82 -11.50
C LEU A 250 6.32 -9.83 -11.19
N GLN A 251 5.15 -9.36 -10.83
CA GLN A 251 4.02 -10.20 -10.43
C GLN A 251 3.56 -11.12 -11.56
N TYR A 252 3.47 -10.61 -12.77
CA TYR A 252 3.09 -11.40 -13.94
C TYR A 252 4.20 -12.40 -14.32
N THR A 253 5.44 -12.00 -14.25
CA THR A 253 6.59 -12.91 -14.52
C THR A 253 6.61 -14.06 -13.52
N ILE A 254 6.37 -13.80 -12.25
CA ILE A 254 6.25 -14.84 -11.21
C ILE A 254 5.06 -15.74 -11.48
N TYR A 255 3.88 -15.17 -11.78
CA TYR A 255 2.68 -15.93 -12.11
C TYR A 255 2.91 -16.87 -13.31
N GLN A 256 3.51 -16.36 -14.37
CA GLN A 256 3.84 -17.15 -15.58
C GLN A 256 4.85 -18.26 -15.27
N THR A 257 5.90 -17.96 -14.51
CA THR A 257 6.92 -18.94 -14.13
C THR A 257 6.31 -20.06 -13.27
N MET A 258 5.44 -19.70 -12.33
CA MET A 258 4.73 -20.70 -11.51
C MET A 258 3.83 -21.62 -12.33
N ASN A 259 3.10 -21.07 -13.28
CA ASN A 259 2.25 -21.87 -14.17
C ASN A 259 3.09 -22.80 -15.04
N ASN A 260 4.22 -22.34 -15.57
CA ASN A 260 5.13 -23.16 -16.35
C ASN A 260 5.73 -24.30 -15.52
N LEU A 261 6.17 -24.03 -14.28
CA LEU A 261 6.69 -25.07 -13.38
C LEU A 261 5.62 -26.09 -13.01
N ARG A 262 4.39 -25.65 -12.76
CA ARG A 262 3.25 -26.55 -12.50
C ARG A 262 2.98 -27.44 -13.72
N PHE A 263 2.91 -26.86 -14.91
CA PHE A 263 2.70 -27.59 -16.15
C PHE A 263 3.78 -28.65 -16.38
N LEU A 264 5.06 -28.31 -16.18
CA LEU A 264 6.17 -29.24 -16.28
C LEU A 264 6.04 -30.39 -15.26
N LYS A 265 5.69 -30.07 -14.01
CA LYS A 265 5.52 -31.08 -12.96
C LYS A 265 4.35 -32.03 -13.23
N GLU A 266 3.22 -31.51 -13.70
CA GLU A 266 2.03 -32.34 -14.04
C GLU A 266 2.19 -33.19 -15.28
N ASN A 267 3.02 -32.78 -16.26
CA ASN A 267 3.25 -33.49 -17.49
C ASN A 267 4.60 -34.23 -17.55
N ALA A 268 5.34 -34.28 -16.46
CA ALA A 268 6.66 -34.89 -16.37
C ALA A 268 6.69 -36.36 -16.88
N SER A 269 5.68 -37.13 -16.49
CA SER A 269 5.53 -38.55 -16.90
C SER A 269 5.23 -38.71 -18.38
N ARG A 270 4.69 -37.71 -19.06
CA ARG A 270 4.35 -37.71 -20.49
C ARG A 270 5.48 -37.20 -21.37
N MET A 271 6.38 -36.40 -20.81
CA MET A 271 7.47 -35.73 -21.56
C MET A 271 8.76 -36.56 -21.62
N GLY A 272 8.72 -37.88 -21.34
CA GLY A 272 9.76 -38.87 -21.52
C GLY A 272 11.21 -38.38 -21.38
N GLY A 273 11.74 -38.37 -20.13
CA GLY A 273 13.17 -38.10 -19.90
C GLY A 273 13.54 -36.75 -19.31
N VAL A 274 12.61 -35.85 -19.11
CA VAL A 274 12.88 -34.62 -18.34
C VAL A 274 12.95 -34.96 -16.86
N ASN A 275 14.13 -34.86 -16.26
CA ASN A 275 14.34 -35.16 -14.84
C ASN A 275 13.78 -34.01 -13.99
N VAL A 276 12.43 -34.01 -13.82
CA VAL A 276 11.66 -32.98 -13.11
C VAL A 276 11.91 -33.05 -11.59
N ALA A 277 12.46 -34.18 -11.10
CA ALA A 277 12.79 -34.36 -9.68
C ALA A 277 13.84 -33.34 -9.17
N ASN A 278 14.67 -32.81 -10.05
CA ASN A 278 15.70 -31.82 -9.70
C ASN A 278 15.28 -30.36 -9.89
N LEU A 279 14.04 -30.09 -10.31
CA LEU A 279 13.56 -28.71 -10.40
C LEU A 279 13.21 -28.19 -9.00
N PRO A 280 13.82 -27.10 -8.55
CA PRO A 280 13.59 -26.54 -7.21
C PRO A 280 12.21 -25.85 -7.16
N ALA A 281 11.12 -26.63 -7.28
CA ALA A 281 9.78 -26.06 -7.45
C ALA A 281 9.24 -25.44 -6.16
N GLU A 282 9.48 -26.07 -5.01
CA GLU A 282 8.94 -25.59 -3.73
C GLU A 282 9.82 -24.47 -3.15
N THR A 283 11.14 -24.66 -3.12
CA THR A 283 12.08 -23.62 -2.65
C THR A 283 12.06 -22.40 -3.57
N PHE A 284 11.89 -22.62 -4.88
CA PHE A 284 11.74 -21.53 -5.85
C PHE A 284 10.47 -20.70 -5.58
N ARG A 285 9.34 -21.36 -5.27
CA ARG A 285 8.10 -20.68 -4.87
C ARG A 285 8.31 -19.80 -3.65
N MET A 286 9.03 -20.31 -2.63
CA MET A 286 9.33 -19.57 -1.42
C MET A 286 10.29 -18.40 -1.69
N ALA A 287 11.32 -18.60 -2.51
CA ALA A 287 12.24 -17.54 -2.94
C ALA A 287 11.52 -16.41 -3.69
N MET A 288 10.60 -16.76 -4.60
CA MET A 288 9.77 -15.77 -5.29
C MET A 288 8.91 -14.95 -4.33
N ALA A 289 8.30 -15.59 -3.33
CA ALA A 289 7.53 -14.88 -2.32
C ALA A 289 8.40 -13.89 -1.54
N VAL A 290 9.60 -14.28 -1.10
CA VAL A 290 10.55 -13.40 -0.40
C VAL A 290 10.96 -12.22 -1.27
N VAL A 291 11.32 -12.48 -2.52
CA VAL A 291 11.76 -11.47 -3.49
C VAL A 291 10.65 -10.46 -3.80
N THR A 292 9.40 -10.91 -3.84
CA THR A 292 8.24 -10.05 -4.11
C THR A 292 7.85 -9.17 -2.93
N VAL A 293 7.87 -9.76 -1.73
CA VAL A 293 7.41 -9.08 -0.50
C VAL A 293 8.48 -8.18 0.10
N GLY A 294 9.76 -8.53 -0.07
CA GLY A 294 10.89 -7.82 0.52
C GLY A 294 10.87 -6.30 0.31
N PRO A 295 10.75 -5.79 -0.93
CA PRO A 295 10.73 -4.35 -1.19
C PRO A 295 9.56 -3.60 -0.53
N ILE A 296 8.38 -4.24 -0.44
CA ILE A 296 7.21 -3.65 0.23
C ILE A 296 7.47 -3.51 1.73
N ILE A 297 8.02 -4.55 2.37
CA ILE A 297 8.38 -4.50 3.78
C ILE A 297 9.40 -3.39 4.05
N MET A 298 10.40 -3.22 3.17
CA MET A 298 11.40 -2.16 3.28
C MET A 298 10.81 -0.75 3.06
N ALA A 299 9.79 -0.62 2.24
CA ALA A 299 9.12 0.66 1.99
C ALA A 299 8.18 1.08 3.14
N TYR A 300 7.60 0.12 3.88
CA TYR A 300 6.60 0.38 4.92
C TYR A 300 7.04 1.39 6.00
N PRO A 301 8.25 1.34 6.60
CA PRO A 301 8.67 2.29 7.64
C PRO A 301 8.64 3.76 7.19
N PHE A 302 8.83 4.02 5.89
CA PHE A 302 8.77 5.40 5.35
C PHE A 302 7.35 5.98 5.43
N PHE A 303 6.33 5.13 5.26
CA PHE A 303 4.93 5.56 5.32
C PHE A 303 4.37 5.51 6.74
N GLN A 304 4.83 4.60 7.60
CA GLN A 304 4.33 4.40 8.97
C GLN A 304 4.29 5.70 9.79
N LYS A 305 5.31 6.56 9.67
CA LYS A 305 5.38 7.85 10.40
C LYS A 305 4.20 8.79 10.10
N TYR A 306 3.61 8.71 8.92
CA TYR A 306 2.46 9.54 8.54
C TYR A 306 1.14 8.98 9.09
N PHE A 307 1.02 7.65 9.21
CA PHE A 307 -0.17 7.00 9.76
C PHE A 307 -0.29 7.18 11.27
N VAL A 308 0.80 6.97 12.01
CA VAL A 308 0.80 7.08 13.48
C VAL A 308 0.37 8.48 13.93
N LYS A 309 0.85 9.53 13.26
CA LYS A 309 0.47 10.93 13.58
C LYS A 309 -0.97 11.28 13.18
N GLY A 310 -1.49 10.71 12.08
CA GLY A 310 -2.84 10.98 11.58
C GLY A 310 -3.94 10.39 12.45
N LEU A 311 -3.73 9.19 13.00
CA LEU A 311 -4.68 8.52 13.87
C LEU A 311 -4.83 9.23 15.23
N THR A 312 -3.77 9.85 15.74
CA THR A 312 -3.82 10.57 17.03
C THR A 312 -4.53 11.92 16.93
N VAL A 313 -4.46 12.62 15.81
CA VAL A 313 -5.14 13.91 15.60
C VAL A 313 -6.67 13.73 15.47
N GLY A 314 -7.14 12.62 14.92
CA GLY A 314 -8.56 12.28 14.85
C GLY A 314 -9.18 11.87 16.19
N ALA A 315 -8.40 11.30 17.09
CA ALA A 315 -8.86 10.79 18.38
C ALA A 315 -9.03 11.88 19.47
N VAL A 316 -8.48 13.08 19.26
CA VAL A 316 -8.51 14.19 20.25
C VAL A 316 -9.69 15.15 20.02
N LYS A 317 -10.49 14.96 18.94
CA LYS A 317 -11.69 15.77 18.65
C LYS A 317 -13.00 15.15 19.13
N GLY A 318 -12.96 14.19 20.08
CA GLY A 318 -14.12 13.65 20.77
C GLY A 318 -14.24 14.21 22.18
#